data_0c97a9ee1cdd44223a991664f89fb86d
#
_entry.id   0c97a9ee1cdd44223a991664f89fb86d
#
_cell.length_a   1.000
_cell.length_b   1.000
_cell.length_c   1.000
_cell.angle_alpha   90.00
_cell.angle_beta   90.00
_cell.angle_gamma   90.00
#
_symmetry.space_group_name_H-M   'P 1'
#
loop_
_entity.id
_entity.type
_entity.pdbx_description
1 polymer ?
#
loop_
_entity_poly.entity_id
_entity_poly.type
_entity_poly.pdbx_seq_one_letter_code
_entity_poly.pdbx_strand_id
1 'polypeptide(L)'
;AEGHDVSGPIPADSVFHQGLQGRFDGVLSHFHDQGHIPAKTVDFDGTVSVTVGLPILRTSVDHGTAFDIAGTGIASPGTMAAAFRAGVDFSGSTDRIRAAYGNGA
;
A
#
# COMPACT_ATOMS: atom_id res chain seq x y z
N ALA A 1 -17.80 10.94 12.96
CA ALA A 1 -18.91 11.86 12.63
C ALA A 1 -19.71 11.41 11.40
N GLU A 2 -19.10 10.63 10.47
CA GLU A 2 -19.79 10.16 9.25
C GLU A 2 -20.20 8.67 9.34
N GLY A 3 -20.16 8.07 10.52
CA GLY A 3 -20.60 6.70 10.75
C GLY A 3 -19.57 5.63 10.39
N HIS A 4 -18.32 6.01 10.17
CA HIS A 4 -17.25 5.06 9.96
C HIS A 4 -16.82 4.39 11.27
N ASP A 5 -16.55 3.09 11.24
CA ASP A 5 -16.01 2.34 12.36
C ASP A 5 -14.50 2.59 12.47
N VAL A 6 -14.17 3.65 13.19
CA VAL A 6 -12.80 4.13 13.35
C VAL A 6 -12.48 4.32 14.82
N SER A 7 -11.33 3.84 15.26
CA SER A 7 -10.79 4.05 16.59
C SER A 7 -9.50 4.85 16.52
N GLY A 8 -9.27 5.70 17.51
CA GLY A 8 -8.04 6.47 17.61
C GLY A 8 -8.24 7.84 18.26
N PRO A 9 -7.19 8.62 18.30
CA PRO A 9 -5.81 8.33 17.86
C PRO A 9 -5.14 7.23 18.70
N ILE A 10 -4.31 6.43 18.08
CA ILE A 10 -3.57 5.34 18.73
C ILE A 10 -2.07 5.63 18.61
N PRO A 11 -1.26 5.37 19.67
CA PRO A 11 0.18 5.58 19.60
C PRO A 11 0.83 4.82 18.46
N ALA A 12 1.68 5.50 17.68
CA ALA A 12 2.29 4.96 16.47
C ALA A 12 3.25 3.79 16.76
N ASP A 13 3.81 3.72 17.95
CA ASP A 13 4.70 2.64 18.37
C ASP A 13 3.99 1.30 18.61
N SER A 14 2.67 1.31 18.78
CA SER A 14 1.89 0.11 19.09
C SER A 14 0.81 -0.23 18.06
N VAL A 15 0.32 0.74 17.30
CA VAL A 15 -0.82 0.55 16.39
C VAL A 15 -0.55 -0.50 15.31
N PHE A 16 0.65 -0.56 14.77
CA PHE A 16 0.99 -1.53 13.71
C PHE A 16 1.11 -2.95 14.25
N HIS A 17 1.66 -3.11 15.46
CA HIS A 17 1.66 -4.40 16.13
C HIS A 17 0.24 -4.92 16.37
N GLN A 18 -0.64 -4.05 16.84
CA GLN A 18 -2.06 -4.38 17.03
C GLN A 18 -2.77 -4.72 15.71
N GLY A 19 -2.43 -4.00 14.63
CA GLY A 19 -2.93 -4.29 13.29
C GLY A 19 -2.50 -5.67 12.79
N LEU A 20 -1.23 -6.02 12.97
CA LEU A 20 -0.71 -7.35 12.63
C LEU A 20 -1.36 -8.49 13.42
N GLN A 21 -1.79 -8.21 14.65
CA GLN A 21 -2.56 -9.15 15.46
C GLN A 21 -4.04 -9.27 15.04
N GLY A 22 -4.46 -8.55 14.01
CA GLY A 22 -5.84 -8.61 13.50
C GLY A 22 -6.84 -7.72 14.23
N ARG A 23 -6.36 -6.77 15.06
CA ARG A 23 -7.24 -5.85 15.78
C ARG A 23 -7.91 -4.83 14.85
N PHE A 24 -7.24 -4.49 13.76
CA PHE A 24 -7.70 -3.51 12.76
C PHE A 24 -7.52 -4.06 11.35
N ASP A 25 -8.41 -3.69 10.45
CA ASP A 25 -8.31 -4.03 9.01
C ASP A 25 -7.35 -3.08 8.27
N GLY A 26 -7.14 -1.88 8.80
CA GLY A 26 -6.26 -0.88 8.23
C GLY A 26 -5.82 0.15 9.25
N VAL A 27 -4.74 0.82 8.96
CA VAL A 27 -4.18 1.90 9.78
C VAL A 27 -4.00 3.14 8.90
N LEU A 28 -4.60 4.26 9.32
CA LEU A 28 -4.43 5.54 8.66
C LEU A 28 -3.23 6.28 9.27
N SER A 29 -2.25 6.59 8.46
CA SER A 29 -1.08 7.41 8.81
C SER A 29 -1.11 8.72 8.04
N HIS A 30 -0.84 9.84 8.70
CA HIS A 30 -0.84 11.14 8.07
C HIS A 30 0.53 11.52 7.47
N PHE A 31 1.61 10.97 8.01
CA PHE A 31 2.96 11.28 7.58
C PHE A 31 3.64 10.04 7.01
N HIS A 32 4.47 10.25 5.99
CA HIS A 32 5.17 9.21 5.25
C HIS A 32 5.85 8.18 6.18
N ASP A 33 6.71 8.63 7.07
CA ASP A 33 7.52 7.72 7.90
C ASP A 33 6.69 6.92 8.92
N GLN A 34 5.57 7.46 9.36
CA GLN A 34 4.67 6.76 10.27
C GLN A 34 4.11 5.47 9.69
N GLY A 35 3.90 5.42 8.39
CA GLY A 35 3.37 4.25 7.68
C GLY A 35 4.43 3.42 7.00
N HIS A 36 5.38 4.05 6.33
CA HIS A 36 6.39 3.37 5.52
C HIS A 36 7.45 2.64 6.34
N ILE A 37 7.90 3.22 7.45
CA ILE A 37 8.88 2.56 8.32
C ILE A 37 8.36 1.20 8.83
N PRO A 38 7.19 1.12 9.48
CA PRO A 38 6.69 -0.16 9.95
C PRO A 38 6.35 -1.13 8.80
N ALA A 39 5.78 -0.67 7.70
CA ALA A 39 5.47 -1.53 6.56
C ALA A 39 6.72 -2.18 5.98
N LYS A 40 7.77 -1.40 5.73
CA LYS A 40 9.03 -1.89 5.20
C LYS A 40 9.84 -2.70 6.21
N THR A 41 9.65 -2.46 7.49
CA THR A 41 10.28 -3.25 8.55
C THR A 41 9.68 -4.65 8.64
N VAL A 42 8.37 -4.77 8.40
CA VAL A 42 7.68 -6.07 8.39
C VAL A 42 8.03 -6.87 7.13
N ASP A 43 7.94 -6.25 5.96
CA ASP A 43 8.23 -6.92 4.69
C ASP A 43 8.72 -5.89 3.67
N PHE A 44 10.03 -5.77 3.51
CA PHE A 44 10.65 -4.80 2.62
C PHE A 44 10.33 -5.08 1.15
N ASP A 45 10.47 -6.33 0.71
CA ASP A 45 10.28 -6.71 -0.69
C ASP A 45 8.81 -6.92 -1.06
N GLY A 46 8.00 -7.34 -0.11
CA GLY A 46 6.57 -7.59 -0.32
C GLY A 46 5.68 -6.37 -0.20
N THR A 47 6.20 -5.24 0.32
CA THR A 47 5.43 -4.01 0.44
C THR A 47 5.17 -3.39 -0.92
N VAL A 48 3.90 -3.17 -1.24
CA VAL A 48 3.47 -2.58 -2.51
C VAL A 48 2.57 -1.38 -2.26
N SER A 49 2.58 -0.44 -3.20
CA SER A 49 1.66 0.71 -3.20
C SER A 49 0.46 0.42 -4.09
N VAL A 50 -0.73 0.70 -3.57
CA VAL A 50 -1.98 0.64 -4.33
C VAL A 50 -2.61 2.03 -4.28
N THR A 51 -2.84 2.63 -5.44
CA THR A 51 -3.51 3.94 -5.52
C THR A 51 -5.01 3.74 -5.53
N VAL A 52 -5.68 4.32 -4.55
CA VAL A 52 -7.15 4.27 -4.42
C VAL A 52 -7.80 5.56 -4.95
N GLY A 53 -9.07 5.48 -5.31
CA GLY A 53 -9.83 6.62 -5.82
C GLY A 53 -9.72 6.85 -7.33
N LEU A 54 -9.07 5.95 -8.05
CA LEU A 54 -8.99 5.96 -9.50
C LEU A 54 -10.00 4.96 -10.11
N PRO A 55 -10.49 5.19 -11.35
CA PRO A 55 -11.34 4.21 -12.04
C PRO A 55 -10.59 2.98 -12.55
N ILE A 56 -9.33 2.88 -12.25
CA ILE A 56 -8.45 1.76 -12.59
C ILE A 56 -7.75 1.24 -11.35
N LEU A 57 -7.33 -0.02 -11.38
CA LEU A 57 -6.40 -0.58 -10.40
C LEU A 57 -4.98 -0.17 -10.78
N ARG A 58 -4.29 0.52 -9.86
CA ARG A 58 -2.89 0.88 -10.03
C ARG A 58 -2.08 0.33 -8.86
N THR A 59 -1.15 -0.55 -9.16
CA THR A 59 -0.15 -1.04 -8.21
C THR A 59 1.24 -0.54 -8.61
N SER A 60 2.09 -0.33 -7.64
CA SER A 60 3.43 0.20 -7.87
C SER A 60 4.39 -0.31 -6.80
N VAL A 61 5.68 -0.18 -7.09
CA VAL A 61 6.73 -0.39 -6.12
C VAL A 61 6.69 0.68 -5.03
N ASP A 62 7.18 0.34 -3.86
CA ASP A 62 7.25 1.25 -2.72
C ASP A 62 8.70 1.65 -2.42
N HIS A 63 9.43 2.07 -3.45
CA HIS A 63 10.79 2.60 -3.32
C HIS A 63 11.01 3.82 -4.23
N GLY A 64 12.05 4.59 -3.91
CA GLY A 64 12.46 5.74 -4.69
C GLY A 64 13.22 5.37 -5.97
N THR A 65 13.74 6.37 -6.64
CA THR A 65 14.38 6.24 -7.97
C THR A 65 15.72 5.50 -7.93
N ALA A 66 16.38 5.43 -6.77
CA ALA A 66 17.65 4.71 -6.58
C ALA A 66 18.72 5.06 -7.63
N PHE A 67 18.98 6.35 -7.81
CA PHE A 67 19.94 6.85 -8.81
C PHE A 67 21.34 6.27 -8.66
N ASP A 68 21.75 5.95 -7.43
CA ASP A 68 23.06 5.40 -7.09
C ASP A 68 23.33 4.03 -7.71
N ILE A 69 22.28 3.25 -7.99
CA ILE A 69 22.40 1.91 -8.60
C ILE A 69 21.86 1.84 -10.02
N ALA A 70 21.35 2.96 -10.56
CA ALA A 70 20.81 3.00 -11.91
C ALA A 70 21.87 2.62 -12.95
N GLY A 71 21.53 1.69 -13.83
CA GLY A 71 22.42 1.22 -14.90
C GLY A 71 23.53 0.24 -14.45
N THR A 72 23.59 -0.12 -13.16
CA THR A 72 24.64 -1.01 -12.64
C THR A 72 24.30 -2.50 -12.72
N GLY A 73 23.04 -2.83 -12.98
CA GLY A 73 22.56 -4.22 -13.06
C GLY A 73 22.41 -4.94 -11.71
N ILE A 74 22.51 -4.21 -10.59
CA ILE A 74 22.42 -4.79 -9.24
C ILE A 74 21.04 -4.61 -8.59
N ALA A 75 20.09 -3.93 -9.23
CA ALA A 75 18.77 -3.71 -8.68
C ALA A 75 18.01 -5.03 -8.44
N SER A 76 17.37 -5.16 -7.29
CA SER A 76 16.51 -6.30 -6.99
C SER A 76 15.15 -6.17 -7.71
N PRO A 77 14.65 -7.22 -8.37
CA PRO A 77 13.33 -7.23 -8.99
C PRO A 77 12.21 -7.55 -7.99
N GLY A 78 12.51 -7.83 -6.73
CA GLY A 78 11.56 -8.37 -5.74
C GLY A 78 10.33 -7.50 -5.56
N THR A 79 10.50 -6.20 -5.34
CA THR A 79 9.38 -5.27 -5.12
C THR A 79 8.51 -5.11 -6.36
N MET A 80 9.11 -5.06 -7.57
CA MET A 80 8.35 -4.99 -8.81
C MET A 80 7.56 -6.28 -9.05
N ALA A 81 8.15 -7.43 -8.77
CA ALA A 81 7.46 -8.71 -8.85
C ALA A 81 6.28 -8.78 -7.87
N ALA A 82 6.45 -8.28 -6.65
CA ALA A 82 5.38 -8.19 -5.66
C ALA A 82 4.25 -7.26 -6.13
N ALA A 83 4.57 -6.10 -6.69
CA ALA A 83 3.59 -5.17 -7.24
C ALA A 83 2.81 -5.79 -8.42
N PHE A 84 3.48 -6.52 -9.28
CA PHE A 84 2.84 -7.24 -10.39
C PHE A 84 1.89 -8.33 -9.87
N ARG A 85 2.31 -9.14 -8.90
CA ARG A 85 1.45 -10.17 -8.30
C ARG A 85 0.24 -9.57 -7.61
N ALA A 86 0.40 -8.46 -6.88
CA ALA A 86 -0.71 -7.75 -6.27
C ALA A 86 -1.71 -7.26 -7.33
N GLY A 87 -1.23 -6.75 -8.46
CA GLY A 87 -2.07 -6.36 -9.59
C GLY A 87 -2.88 -7.51 -10.14
N VAL A 88 -2.28 -8.69 -10.27
CA VAL A 88 -2.97 -9.92 -10.69
C VAL A 88 -4.00 -10.35 -9.65
N ASP A 89 -3.63 -10.40 -8.38
CA ASP A 89 -4.50 -10.84 -7.29
C ASP A 89 -5.72 -9.93 -7.13
N PHE A 90 -5.56 -8.63 -7.32
CA PHE A 90 -6.65 -7.65 -7.21
C PHE A 90 -7.37 -7.37 -8.53
N SER A 91 -6.98 -7.99 -9.63
CA SER A 91 -7.58 -7.74 -10.96
C SER A 91 -9.08 -8.05 -11.01
N GLY A 92 -9.56 -9.00 -10.21
CA GLY A 92 -10.97 -9.29 -10.08
C GLY A 92 -11.83 -8.15 -9.48
N SER A 93 -11.19 -7.14 -8.90
CA SER A 93 -11.86 -5.96 -8.35
C SER A 93 -12.06 -4.83 -9.37
N THR A 94 -11.58 -4.97 -10.60
CA THR A 94 -11.56 -3.90 -11.61
C THR A 94 -12.96 -3.34 -11.91
N ASP A 95 -13.95 -4.21 -12.04
CA ASP A 95 -15.32 -3.77 -12.33
C ASP A 95 -15.94 -3.00 -11.16
N ARG A 96 -15.65 -3.42 -9.93
CA ARG A 96 -16.08 -2.73 -8.73
C ARG A 96 -15.42 -1.35 -8.59
N ILE A 97 -14.13 -1.28 -8.88
CA ILE A 97 -13.37 -0.02 -8.87
C ILE A 97 -13.94 0.93 -9.92
N ARG A 98 -14.18 0.45 -11.13
CA ARG A 98 -14.75 1.25 -12.22
C ARG A 98 -16.16 1.74 -11.87
N ALA A 99 -16.99 0.91 -11.26
CA ALA A 99 -18.31 1.30 -10.81
C ALA A 99 -18.27 2.37 -9.72
N ALA A 100 -17.29 2.32 -8.81
CA ALA A 100 -17.17 3.27 -7.71
C ALA A 100 -16.57 4.62 -8.14
N TYR A 101 -15.61 4.64 -9.08
CA TYR A 101 -14.81 5.83 -9.39
C TYR A 101 -14.83 6.23 -10.86
N GLY A 102 -15.43 5.43 -11.74
CA GLY A 102 -15.48 5.68 -13.19
C GLY A 102 -16.62 6.57 -13.65
N ASN A 103 -17.51 7.01 -12.75
CA ASN A 103 -18.67 7.80 -13.10
C ASN A 103 -18.26 9.20 -13.61
N GLY A 104 -18.71 9.56 -14.80
CA GLY A 104 -18.36 10.81 -15.43
C GLY A 104 -17.05 10.78 -16.21
N ALA A 105 -16.41 9.63 -16.24
CA ALA A 105 -15.26 9.41 -17.11
C ALA A 105 -15.71 9.04 -18.52
#